data_631e99219506298bc40b63a1cd2f7974
#
_entry.id   631e99219506298bc40b63a1cd2f7974
#
_cell.length_a   1.000
_cell.length_b   1.000
_cell.length_c   1.000
_cell.angle_alpha   90.00
_cell.angle_beta   90.00
_cell.angle_gamma   90.00
#
_symmetry.space_group_name_H-M   'P 1'
#
loop_
_entity.id
_entity.type
_entity.pdbx_description
1 polymer ?
#
loop_
_entity_poly.entity_id
_entity_poly.type
_entity_poly.pdbx_seq_one_letter_code
_entity_poly.pdbx_strand_id
1 'polypeptide(L)'
;MTEPARKPAAPRRVIRVREVATADFPAIIALCERTYPGAPPWSEKALSRHLEIFPEGQFVAVERSGMIYGYAACLIVNWDDYDMGDSWRDFTGGGMFTNHDPVLGRTLYGAEVMVDPTIRG
;
A
#
# COMPACT_ATOMS: atom_id res chain seq x y z
N MET A 1 32.21 -9.82 34.68
CA MET A 1 30.82 -10.17 34.37
C MET A 1 30.69 -10.26 32.84
N THR A 2 30.43 -11.48 32.36
CA THR A 2 30.31 -11.74 30.93
C THR A 2 28.89 -11.44 30.48
N GLU A 3 28.76 -10.67 29.42
CA GLU A 3 27.47 -10.46 28.79
C GLU A 3 26.95 -11.79 28.25
N PRO A 4 25.64 -12.06 28.37
CA PRO A 4 25.07 -13.25 27.75
C PRO A 4 25.31 -13.19 26.25
N ALA A 5 25.69 -14.34 25.69
CA ALA A 5 25.90 -14.44 24.24
C ALA A 5 24.63 -14.04 23.50
N ARG A 6 24.75 -13.05 22.62
CA ARG A 6 23.63 -12.65 21.76
C ARG A 6 23.32 -13.79 20.81
N LYS A 7 22.03 -14.10 20.66
CA LYS A 7 21.62 -14.98 19.58
C LYS A 7 22.03 -14.36 18.26
N PRO A 8 22.56 -15.15 17.31
CA PRO A 8 22.84 -14.63 15.98
C PRO A 8 21.58 -13.94 15.43
N ALA A 9 21.73 -12.73 14.97
CA ALA A 9 20.63 -12.04 14.30
C ALA A 9 20.22 -12.84 13.08
N ALA A 10 18.91 -13.04 12.88
CA ALA A 10 18.41 -13.60 11.63
C ALA A 10 18.93 -12.74 10.48
N PRO A 11 19.26 -13.33 9.31
CA PRO A 11 19.65 -12.56 8.15
C PRO A 11 18.63 -11.47 7.87
N ARG A 12 19.09 -10.22 7.76
CA ARG A 12 18.19 -9.11 7.42
C ARG A 12 17.72 -9.27 5.99
N ARG A 13 16.42 -9.16 5.81
CA ARG A 13 15.84 -9.05 4.48
C ARG A 13 16.17 -7.68 3.93
N VAL A 14 16.64 -7.63 2.69
CA VAL A 14 16.83 -6.37 1.99
C VAL A 14 15.53 -6.04 1.28
N ILE A 15 14.83 -5.05 1.80
CA ILE A 15 13.56 -4.57 1.26
C ILE A 15 13.79 -3.25 0.56
N ARG A 16 13.30 -3.14 -0.66
CA ARG A 16 13.35 -1.89 -1.41
C ARG A 16 11.93 -1.44 -1.70
N VAL A 17 11.66 -0.15 -1.49
CA VAL A 17 10.37 0.45 -1.85
C VAL A 17 10.51 1.07 -3.23
N ARG A 18 9.57 0.78 -4.11
CA ARG A 18 9.48 1.39 -5.44
C ARG A 18 8.03 1.61 -5.83
N GLU A 19 7.82 2.37 -6.89
CA GLU A 19 6.49 2.56 -7.44
C GLU A 19 5.95 1.25 -8.04
N VAL A 20 4.63 1.11 -7.98
CA VAL A 20 3.93 -0.04 -8.55
C VAL A 20 4.03 -0.03 -10.07
N ALA A 21 4.26 -1.19 -10.66
CA ALA A 21 4.13 -1.43 -12.09
C ALA A 21 2.95 -2.36 -12.35
N THR A 22 2.41 -2.36 -13.56
CA THR A 22 1.27 -3.23 -13.92
C THR A 22 1.57 -4.71 -13.70
N ALA A 23 2.82 -5.11 -13.90
CA ALA A 23 3.26 -6.48 -13.68
C ALA A 23 3.13 -6.92 -12.21
N ASP A 24 3.00 -5.98 -11.27
CA ASP A 24 2.86 -6.26 -9.85
C ASP A 24 1.43 -6.62 -9.44
N PHE A 25 0.44 -6.35 -10.27
CA PHE A 25 -0.96 -6.52 -9.90
C PHE A 25 -1.31 -7.92 -9.36
N PRO A 26 -0.90 -9.02 -10.00
CA PRO A 26 -1.19 -10.34 -9.44
C PRO A 26 -0.60 -10.54 -8.05
N ALA A 27 0.61 -10.07 -7.82
CA ALA A 27 1.27 -10.20 -6.52
C ALA A 27 0.61 -9.32 -5.44
N ILE A 28 0.14 -8.12 -5.81
CA ILE A 28 -0.61 -7.24 -4.91
C ILE A 28 -1.93 -7.89 -4.51
N ILE A 29 -2.65 -8.44 -5.48
CA ILE A 29 -3.94 -9.13 -5.22
C ILE A 29 -3.73 -10.33 -4.30
N ALA A 30 -2.68 -11.11 -4.55
CA ALA A 30 -2.32 -12.24 -3.69
C ALA A 30 -1.96 -11.78 -2.27
N LEU A 31 -1.27 -10.65 -2.14
CA LEU A 31 -0.96 -10.06 -0.83
C LEU A 31 -2.24 -9.65 -0.09
N CYS A 32 -3.22 -9.07 -0.79
CA CYS A 32 -4.52 -8.74 -0.21
C CYS A 32 -5.19 -9.99 0.39
N GLU A 33 -5.20 -11.08 -0.37
CA GLU A 33 -5.83 -12.33 0.04
C GLU A 33 -5.16 -12.94 1.28
N ARG A 34 -3.82 -12.82 1.37
CA ARG A 34 -3.08 -13.30 2.55
C ARG A 34 -3.29 -12.40 3.77
N THR A 35 -3.39 -11.09 3.54
CA THR A 35 -3.46 -10.10 4.62
C THR A 35 -4.87 -10.02 5.21
N TYR A 36 -5.88 -10.07 4.35
CA TYR A 36 -7.29 -9.96 4.73
C TYR A 36 -8.08 -11.13 4.16
N PRO A 37 -7.90 -12.34 4.69
CA PRO A 37 -8.65 -13.51 4.21
C PRO A 37 -10.16 -13.29 4.34
N GLY A 38 -10.89 -13.60 3.29
CA GLY A 38 -12.34 -13.44 3.28
C GLY A 38 -12.84 -12.05 2.90
N ALA A 39 -11.96 -11.05 2.80
CA ALA A 39 -12.31 -9.74 2.29
C ALA A 39 -12.00 -9.68 0.78
N PRO A 40 -12.78 -8.92 -0.01
CA PRO A 40 -12.47 -8.75 -1.43
C PRO A 40 -11.12 -8.06 -1.59
N PRO A 41 -10.19 -8.59 -2.41
CA PRO A 41 -8.95 -7.90 -2.70
C PRO A 41 -9.19 -6.70 -3.62
N TRP A 42 -8.19 -5.83 -3.73
CA TRP A 42 -8.20 -4.82 -4.78
C TRP A 42 -8.38 -5.49 -6.14
N SER A 43 -9.24 -4.92 -6.97
CA SER A 43 -9.42 -5.43 -8.33
C SER A 43 -8.32 -4.90 -9.24
N GLU A 44 -8.01 -5.65 -10.29
CA GLU A 44 -7.06 -5.21 -11.31
C GLU A 44 -7.50 -3.88 -11.93
N LYS A 45 -8.82 -3.70 -12.12
CA LYS A 45 -9.41 -2.46 -12.63
C LYS A 45 -9.08 -1.27 -11.71
N ALA A 46 -9.25 -1.43 -10.40
CA ALA A 46 -8.94 -0.37 -9.43
C ALA A 46 -7.45 -0.05 -9.41
N LEU A 47 -6.59 -1.07 -9.37
CA LEU A 47 -5.14 -0.89 -9.39
C LEU A 47 -4.68 -0.17 -10.66
N SER A 48 -5.24 -0.53 -11.80
CA SER A 48 -4.95 0.11 -13.08
C SER A 48 -5.36 1.58 -13.05
N ARG A 49 -6.52 1.88 -12.46
CA ARG A 49 -7.01 3.25 -12.33
C ARG A 49 -6.11 4.09 -11.44
N HIS A 50 -5.63 3.53 -10.33
CA HIS A 50 -4.70 4.23 -9.44
C HIS A 50 -3.42 4.63 -10.17
N LEU A 51 -2.88 3.75 -11.02
CA LEU A 51 -1.67 4.06 -11.79
C LEU A 51 -1.92 5.12 -12.86
N GLU A 52 -3.10 5.16 -13.44
CA GLU A 52 -3.46 6.22 -14.40
C GLU A 52 -3.56 7.58 -13.71
N ILE A 53 -4.15 7.60 -12.50
CA ILE A 53 -4.46 8.84 -11.79
C ILE A 53 -3.25 9.38 -11.03
N PHE A 54 -2.54 8.53 -10.28
CA PHE A 54 -1.46 8.97 -9.41
C PHE A 54 -0.40 7.86 -9.24
N PRO A 55 0.38 7.56 -10.27
CA PRO A 55 1.39 6.50 -10.20
C PRO A 55 2.45 6.75 -9.12
N GLU A 56 2.78 8.01 -8.85
CA GLU A 56 3.80 8.39 -7.86
C GLU A 56 3.36 8.12 -6.41
N GLY A 57 2.11 7.84 -6.18
CA GLY A 57 1.55 7.58 -4.86
C GLY A 57 1.27 6.10 -4.58
N GLN A 58 1.67 5.21 -5.48
CA GLN A 58 1.44 3.77 -5.36
C GLN A 58 2.77 3.07 -5.19
N PHE A 59 2.94 2.35 -4.08
CA PHE A 59 4.24 1.76 -3.71
C PHE A 59 4.13 0.29 -3.36
N VAL A 60 5.18 -0.45 -3.69
CA VAL A 60 5.39 -1.83 -3.20
C VAL A 60 6.72 -1.92 -2.47
N ALA A 61 6.76 -2.78 -1.46
CA ALA A 61 7.98 -3.14 -0.76
C ALA A 61 8.40 -4.52 -1.25
N VAL A 62 9.56 -4.58 -1.89
CA VAL A 62 10.01 -5.76 -2.63
C VAL A 62 11.30 -6.27 -2.04
N GLU A 63 11.36 -7.58 -1.79
CA GLU A 63 12.58 -8.25 -1.39
C GLU A 63 13.47 -8.50 -2.61
N ARG A 64 14.75 -8.74 -2.38
CA ARG A 64 15.74 -9.07 -3.43
C ARG A 64 15.28 -10.21 -4.33
N SER A 65 14.52 -11.17 -3.80
CA SER A 65 13.96 -12.29 -4.57
C SER A 65 12.87 -11.88 -5.55
N GLY A 66 12.38 -10.64 -5.46
CA GLY A 66 11.24 -10.15 -6.23
C GLY A 66 9.91 -10.32 -5.51
N MET A 67 9.89 -10.93 -4.33
CA MET A 67 8.69 -11.14 -3.54
C MET A 67 8.19 -9.80 -2.99
N ILE A 68 6.89 -9.52 -3.17
CA ILE A 68 6.26 -8.32 -2.65
C ILE A 68 5.73 -8.62 -1.25
N TYR A 69 6.24 -7.88 -0.27
CA TYR A 69 5.86 -8.01 1.14
C TYR A 69 5.05 -6.84 1.67
N GLY A 70 4.94 -5.77 0.91
CA GLY A 70 4.18 -4.60 1.33
C GLY A 70 3.60 -3.85 0.15
N TYR A 71 2.53 -3.11 0.43
CA TYR A 71 1.84 -2.32 -0.56
C TYR A 71 1.21 -1.10 0.11
N ALA A 72 1.35 0.05 -0.51
CA ALA A 72 0.68 1.27 -0.08
C ALA A 72 0.01 1.94 -1.28
N ALA A 73 -1.22 2.36 -1.08
CA ALA A 73 -2.00 3.08 -2.07
C ALA A 73 -2.43 4.43 -1.50
N CYS A 74 -2.04 5.50 -2.18
CA CYS A 74 -2.26 6.86 -1.70
C CYS A 74 -2.91 7.72 -2.78
N LEU A 75 -3.56 8.78 -2.33
CA LEU A 75 -4.05 9.84 -3.21
C LEU A 75 -3.90 11.18 -2.47
N ILE A 76 -3.96 12.28 -3.22
CA ILE A 76 -3.93 13.62 -2.64
C ILE A 76 -5.37 14.11 -2.56
N VAL A 77 -5.77 14.58 -1.40
CA VAL A 77 -7.11 15.11 -1.17
C VAL A 77 -7.04 16.57 -0.70
N ASN A 78 -8.07 17.32 -1.04
CA ASN A 78 -8.31 18.62 -0.45
C ASN A 78 -9.15 18.39 0.81
N TRP A 79 -8.51 18.49 1.98
CA TRP A 79 -9.14 18.19 3.26
C TRP A 79 -10.42 18.99 3.49
N ASP A 80 -10.48 20.22 2.96
CA ASP A 80 -11.63 21.09 3.14
C ASP A 80 -12.91 20.59 2.42
N ASP A 81 -12.77 19.65 1.49
CA ASP A 81 -13.91 19.05 0.79
C ASP A 81 -14.61 17.97 1.60
N TYR A 82 -14.11 17.62 2.80
CA TYR A 82 -14.58 16.48 3.57
C TYR A 82 -14.98 16.86 4.97
N ASP A 83 -15.92 16.09 5.54
CA ASP A 83 -16.33 16.19 6.93
C ASP A 83 -15.70 15.07 7.76
N MET A 84 -15.63 15.28 9.07
CA MET A 84 -15.13 14.27 10.01
C MET A 84 -15.90 12.96 9.98
N GLY A 85 -17.16 13.02 9.54
CA GLY A 85 -18.02 11.84 9.44
C GLY A 85 -17.95 11.12 8.09
N ASP A 86 -17.16 11.63 7.14
CA ASP A 86 -17.05 10.99 5.84
C ASP A 86 -16.35 9.64 5.94
N SER A 87 -16.78 8.72 5.08
CA SER A 87 -16.28 7.35 5.07
C SER A 87 -15.00 7.23 4.22
N TRP A 88 -14.30 6.09 4.38
CA TRP A 88 -13.20 5.71 3.50
C TRP A 88 -13.62 5.78 2.02
N ARG A 89 -14.85 5.39 1.75
CA ARG A 89 -15.43 5.41 0.41
C ARG A 89 -15.48 6.82 -0.16
N ASP A 90 -15.86 7.78 0.67
CA ASP A 90 -15.88 9.19 0.29
C ASP A 90 -14.47 9.72 0.03
N PHE A 91 -13.53 9.40 0.91
CA PHE A 91 -12.14 9.84 0.79
C PHE A 91 -11.39 9.24 -0.40
N THR A 92 -11.89 8.15 -0.98
CA THR A 92 -11.19 7.42 -2.04
C THR A 92 -11.95 7.37 -3.37
N GLY A 93 -13.08 8.08 -3.47
CA GLY A 93 -13.91 8.02 -4.68
C GLY A 93 -14.39 6.60 -4.96
N GLY A 94 -14.87 5.89 -3.93
CA GLY A 94 -15.31 4.52 -4.04
C GLY A 94 -14.16 3.53 -4.28
N GLY A 95 -12.95 3.89 -3.88
CA GLY A 95 -11.76 3.08 -4.09
C GLY A 95 -11.07 3.28 -5.44
N MET A 96 -11.61 4.13 -6.30
CA MET A 96 -11.06 4.36 -7.66
C MET A 96 -10.14 5.58 -7.74
N PHE A 97 -10.05 6.36 -6.65
CA PHE A 97 -9.20 7.56 -6.54
C PHE A 97 -9.56 8.69 -7.50
N THR A 98 -10.81 8.70 -7.97
CA THR A 98 -11.30 9.73 -8.89
C THR A 98 -11.35 11.11 -8.27
N ASN A 99 -11.32 11.19 -6.94
CA ASN A 99 -11.28 12.43 -6.16
C ASN A 99 -9.86 12.94 -5.90
N HIS A 100 -8.83 12.29 -6.45
CA HIS A 100 -7.45 12.76 -6.35
C HIS A 100 -7.36 14.19 -6.88
N ASP A 101 -6.81 15.09 -6.07
CA ASP A 101 -6.76 16.52 -6.38
C ASP A 101 -5.37 17.09 -6.10
N PRO A 102 -4.45 16.99 -7.07
CA PRO A 102 -3.09 17.50 -6.89
C PRO A 102 -2.99 19.02 -7.01
N VAL A 103 -4.07 19.68 -7.46
CA VAL A 103 -4.07 21.14 -7.68
C VAL A 103 -4.40 21.88 -6.39
N LEU A 104 -5.51 21.53 -5.74
CA LEU A 104 -5.96 22.18 -4.51
C LEU A 104 -5.63 21.36 -3.26
N GLY A 105 -5.42 20.06 -3.41
CA GLY A 105 -5.14 19.17 -2.32
C GLY A 105 -3.73 19.33 -1.78
N ARG A 106 -3.60 19.21 -0.44
CA ARG A 106 -2.31 19.29 0.26
C ARG A 106 -2.12 18.16 1.26
N THR A 107 -3.04 17.19 1.25
CA THR A 107 -3.01 16.07 2.20
C THR A 107 -2.82 14.77 1.42
N LEU A 108 -1.78 14.03 1.76
CA LEU A 108 -1.59 12.67 1.24
C LEU A 108 -2.42 11.73 2.10
N TYR A 109 -3.42 11.11 1.49
CA TYR A 109 -4.29 10.16 2.16
C TYR A 109 -3.84 8.74 1.83
N GLY A 110 -3.47 7.98 2.85
CA GLY A 110 -3.13 6.58 2.71
C GLY A 110 -4.39 5.72 2.73
N ALA A 111 -4.89 5.38 1.56
CA ALA A 111 -6.10 4.57 1.43
C ALA A 111 -5.87 3.13 1.86
N GLU A 112 -4.65 2.62 1.67
CA GLU A 112 -4.28 1.27 2.05
C GLU A 112 -2.80 1.21 2.39
N VAL A 113 -2.47 0.51 3.48
CA VAL A 113 -1.09 0.10 3.79
C VAL A 113 -1.16 -1.33 4.28
N MET A 114 -0.52 -2.22 3.53
CA MET A 114 -0.47 -3.65 3.87
C MET A 114 0.96 -4.11 4.06
N VAL A 115 1.16 -4.98 5.04
CA VAL A 115 2.41 -5.71 5.23
C VAL A 115 2.08 -7.18 5.34
N ASP A 116 2.80 -8.02 4.62
CA ASP A 116 2.61 -9.47 4.65
C ASP A 116 2.67 -9.97 6.10
N PRO A 117 1.65 -10.70 6.58
CA PRO A 117 1.60 -11.15 7.96
C PRO A 117 2.76 -12.07 8.35
N THR A 118 3.41 -12.72 7.38
CA THR A 118 4.53 -13.63 7.67
C THR A 118 5.81 -12.90 8.06
N ILE A 119 5.93 -11.61 7.74
CA ILE A 119 7.12 -10.82 8.07
C ILE A 119 6.88 -9.75 9.13
N ARG A 120 5.66 -9.61 9.59
CA ARG A 120 5.33 -8.76 10.73
C ARG A 120 5.81 -9.44 12.00
N GLY A 121 6.74 -8.83 12.68
CA GLY A 121 7.29 -9.50 13.80
C GLY A 121 7.48 -8.76 15.05
#